data_7f8578c0a83828f104c394c54039494c
#
_entry.id   7f8578c0a83828f104c394c54039494c
#
_cell.length_a   1.000
_cell.length_b   1.000
_cell.length_c   1.000
_cell.angle_alpha   90.00
_cell.angle_beta   90.00
_cell.angle_gamma   90.00
#
_symmetry.space_group_name_H-M   'P 1'
#
loop_
_entity.id
_entity.type
_entity.pdbx_description
1 polymer ?
#
loop_
_entity_poly.entity_id
_entity_poly.type
_entity_poly.pdbx_seq_one_letter_code
_entity_poly.pdbx_strand_id
1 'polypeptide(L)'
;MAFDGVVIANIVYDMNRLLTGGRIYKIYQPEADELLLVVKNNKETYRLLISAGASLPLIYFTTKTKANPMTAPNFCMLLRKYISNGRIIEITQPGMERIVEITIEHLNELGDTCRKKMVIEIMGKHSNIIFIDEKNMIIDSIKHISNQVSSVREVLPGRTYIAPPGKGKISLNDLSVEWMENTLLVKPVSVQKAVYGSISGISPVLANEICYRADIDGDSAVASLTPVQQSSLYGELVRLKNQIETHAFSPNIIYEGKAPKEFGAVTFSMFSDLTTEEYPSISEVLETFYAQKEVVTRIRQKSVDLRHIVQNALERTAKKYDLQLKQLKDTDKKEKYKIYGELLHTYGYEAAPHQKELKCINYYDGKEITIPLDPDLNAMENAKKYFDRYGKLKRTYEALSTLTKETFAELSHLESVSNALEIARDENDLAMIKEELIECSYMKRHGRNQKKRQGKSKPLHYISSDGFHMYVGKNNFQNDELSFKFANGKDMWFHAKKMAGSHVIVKLGTANELPDRTYEEAARLAAHYSKGKNAPKVEVDYTERRNLKKPPQAKPGYVIYHTNYSMLIDPDISGIKEISDL
;
A
#
# COMPACT_ATOMS: atom_id res chain seq x y z
N MET A 1 -6.11 15.85 -8.16
CA MET A 1 -5.04 15.15 -8.88
C MET A 1 -4.40 16.18 -9.81
N ALA A 2 -3.13 16.47 -9.59
CA ALA A 2 -2.37 17.39 -10.43
C ALA A 2 -2.14 16.90 -11.87
N PHE A 3 -2.30 15.61 -12.15
CA PHE A 3 -2.21 15.07 -13.50
C PHE A 3 -3.50 15.41 -14.28
N ASP A 4 -3.56 16.63 -14.78
CA ASP A 4 -4.73 17.20 -15.45
C ASP A 4 -4.51 17.38 -16.96
N GLY A 5 -5.45 18.04 -17.63
CA GLY A 5 -5.39 18.26 -19.07
C GLY A 5 -4.25 19.19 -19.50
N VAL A 6 -3.81 20.11 -18.64
CA VAL A 6 -2.70 21.02 -18.96
C VAL A 6 -1.36 20.28 -18.87
N VAL A 7 -1.21 19.38 -17.89
CA VAL A 7 -0.06 18.47 -17.82
C VAL A 7 0.00 17.57 -19.06
N ILE A 8 -1.16 17.02 -19.49
CA ILE A 8 -1.23 16.24 -20.74
C ILE A 8 -0.85 17.08 -21.96
N ALA A 9 -1.31 18.33 -22.04
CA ALA A 9 -0.95 19.23 -23.14
C ALA A 9 0.57 19.43 -23.25
N ASN A 10 1.24 19.61 -22.12
CA ASN A 10 2.70 19.70 -22.09
C ASN A 10 3.37 18.40 -22.53
N ILE A 11 2.89 17.23 -22.05
CA ILE A 11 3.42 15.92 -22.49
C ILE A 11 3.22 15.74 -24.00
N VAL A 12 2.04 16.06 -24.55
CA VAL A 12 1.73 15.92 -25.97
C VAL A 12 2.62 16.85 -26.81
N TYR A 13 2.90 18.06 -26.32
CA TYR A 13 3.86 18.97 -26.96
C TYR A 13 5.26 18.34 -27.03
N ASP A 14 5.78 17.83 -25.92
CA ASP A 14 7.08 17.15 -25.89
C ASP A 14 7.10 15.89 -26.78
N MET A 15 6.02 15.10 -26.76
CA MET A 15 5.89 13.92 -27.59
C MET A 15 5.89 14.27 -29.09
N ASN A 16 5.16 15.30 -29.50
CA ASN A 16 5.16 15.75 -30.90
C ASN A 16 6.56 16.20 -31.34
N ARG A 17 7.25 16.98 -30.53
CA ARG A 17 8.59 17.47 -30.80
C ARG A 17 9.63 16.34 -30.94
N LEU A 18 9.51 15.30 -30.08
CA LEU A 18 10.52 14.24 -29.96
C LEU A 18 10.20 12.98 -30.77
N LEU A 19 8.93 12.62 -30.92
CA LEU A 19 8.51 11.34 -31.48
C LEU A 19 7.93 11.44 -32.89
N THR A 20 7.34 12.57 -33.30
CA THR A 20 6.71 12.67 -34.63
C THR A 20 7.75 12.49 -35.75
N GLY A 21 7.45 11.62 -36.71
CA GLY A 21 8.37 11.17 -37.76
C GLY A 21 9.23 9.98 -37.38
N GLY A 22 9.34 9.68 -36.09
CA GLY A 22 10.11 8.56 -35.55
C GLY A 22 9.46 7.21 -35.79
N ARG A 23 10.27 6.13 -35.66
CA ARG A 23 9.82 4.74 -35.84
C ARG A 23 9.81 3.99 -34.50
N ILE A 24 8.76 3.21 -34.28
CA ILE A 24 8.63 2.33 -33.10
C ILE A 24 9.60 1.15 -33.25
N TYR A 25 10.73 1.24 -32.53
CA TYR A 25 11.80 0.23 -32.62
C TYR A 25 11.54 -1.01 -31.78
N LYS A 26 11.05 -0.84 -30.54
CA LYS A 26 10.71 -1.95 -29.63
C LYS A 26 9.47 -1.62 -28.80
N ILE A 27 8.71 -2.66 -28.47
CA ILE A 27 7.53 -2.58 -27.62
C ILE A 27 7.69 -3.59 -26.50
N TYR A 28 7.56 -3.14 -25.26
CA TYR A 28 7.61 -3.98 -24.07
C TYR A 28 6.34 -3.74 -23.23
N GLN A 29 5.96 -4.75 -22.47
CA GLN A 29 4.90 -4.69 -21.47
C GLN A 29 5.45 -5.24 -20.15
N PRO A 30 6.12 -4.39 -19.35
CA PRO A 30 6.77 -4.83 -18.10
C PRO A 30 5.76 -5.35 -17.07
N GLU A 31 4.60 -4.72 -16.98
CA GLU A 31 3.50 -5.08 -16.07
C GLU A 31 2.20 -5.30 -16.87
N ALA A 32 1.19 -5.88 -16.21
CA ALA A 32 -0.08 -6.19 -16.87
C ALA A 32 -0.79 -4.96 -17.47
N ASP A 33 -0.60 -3.78 -16.88
CA ASP A 33 -1.23 -2.51 -17.23
C ASP A 33 -0.23 -1.41 -17.65
N GLU A 34 0.99 -1.80 -18.05
CA GLU A 34 2.06 -0.88 -18.45
C GLU A 34 2.64 -1.24 -19.82
N LEU A 35 2.84 -0.23 -20.68
CA LEU A 35 3.60 -0.34 -21.93
C LEU A 35 4.84 0.54 -21.89
N LEU A 36 5.93 0.07 -22.52
CA LEU A 36 7.13 0.85 -22.80
C LEU A 36 7.39 0.81 -24.31
N LEU A 37 7.21 1.97 -24.95
CA LEU A 37 7.55 2.16 -26.36
C LEU A 37 8.96 2.72 -26.48
N VAL A 38 9.79 2.06 -27.29
CA VAL A 38 11.11 2.57 -27.65
C VAL A 38 11.03 3.09 -29.07
N VAL A 39 11.17 4.39 -29.23
CA VAL A 39 11.06 5.09 -30.51
C VAL A 39 12.42 5.64 -30.91
N LYS A 40 12.81 5.44 -32.17
CA LYS A 40 14.00 6.04 -32.77
C LYS A 40 13.61 7.20 -33.67
N ASN A 41 14.16 8.36 -33.42
CA ASN A 41 13.97 9.56 -34.23
C ASN A 41 15.29 10.35 -34.31
N ASN A 42 15.69 10.76 -35.51
CA ASN A 42 16.88 11.61 -35.76
C ASN A 42 18.14 11.16 -35.00
N LYS A 43 18.49 9.86 -35.04
CA LYS A 43 19.62 9.22 -34.35
C LYS A 43 19.46 9.08 -32.83
N GLU A 44 18.43 9.68 -32.24
CA GLU A 44 18.12 9.57 -30.82
C GLU A 44 17.15 8.40 -30.53
N THR A 45 17.20 7.92 -29.30
CA THR A 45 16.30 6.84 -28.85
C THR A 45 15.55 7.28 -27.62
N TYR A 46 14.24 7.37 -27.76
CA TYR A 46 13.32 7.78 -26.70
C TYR A 46 12.59 6.58 -26.13
N ARG A 47 12.35 6.58 -24.83
CA ARG A 47 11.55 5.57 -24.14
C ARG A 47 10.33 6.25 -23.53
N LEU A 48 9.16 5.92 -24.04
CA LEU A 48 7.87 6.41 -23.55
C LEU A 48 7.22 5.32 -22.68
N LEU A 49 7.10 5.57 -21.39
CA LEU A 49 6.36 4.73 -20.46
C LEU A 49 4.90 5.18 -20.43
N ILE A 50 3.99 4.22 -20.55
CA ILE A 50 2.54 4.41 -20.51
C ILE A 50 1.97 3.45 -19.48
N SER A 51 1.38 3.96 -18.42
CA SER A 51 0.72 3.17 -17.37
C SER A 51 -0.77 3.44 -17.37
N ALA A 52 -1.56 2.38 -17.52
CA ALA A 52 -3.00 2.38 -17.29
C ALA A 52 -3.36 1.90 -15.88
N GLY A 53 -2.41 1.90 -14.94
CA GLY A 53 -2.60 1.48 -13.55
C GLY A 53 -3.73 2.24 -12.87
N ALA A 54 -4.60 1.54 -12.11
CA ALA A 54 -5.77 2.14 -11.47
C ALA A 54 -5.39 3.22 -10.44
N SER A 55 -4.27 3.04 -9.76
CA SER A 55 -3.79 3.93 -8.70
C SER A 55 -2.88 5.03 -9.22
N LEU A 56 -2.13 4.75 -10.29
CA LEU A 56 -1.11 5.65 -10.81
C LEU A 56 -1.03 5.55 -12.35
N PRO A 57 -2.06 6.04 -13.06
CA PRO A 57 -2.00 6.13 -14.52
C PRO A 57 -1.12 7.31 -14.93
N LEU A 58 -0.13 7.04 -15.79
CA LEU A 58 0.89 8.02 -16.20
C LEU A 58 1.30 7.80 -17.65
N ILE A 59 1.78 8.86 -18.27
CA ILE A 59 2.52 8.84 -19.53
C ILE A 59 3.69 9.80 -19.42
N TYR A 60 4.92 9.35 -19.66
CA TYR A 60 6.13 10.19 -19.60
C TYR A 60 7.33 9.52 -20.24
N PHE A 61 8.34 10.33 -20.58
CA PHE A 61 9.63 9.81 -21.02
C PHE A 61 10.48 9.37 -19.83
N THR A 62 11.19 8.25 -19.97
CA THR A 62 12.08 7.72 -18.93
C THR A 62 13.38 7.17 -19.49
N THR A 63 14.43 7.28 -18.71
CA THR A 63 15.71 6.58 -18.97
C THR A 63 15.77 5.23 -18.27
N LYS A 64 14.91 5.00 -17.29
CA LYS A 64 14.89 3.78 -16.48
C LYS A 64 14.34 2.59 -17.26
N THR A 65 14.88 1.41 -16.99
CA THR A 65 14.43 0.15 -17.56
C THR A 65 13.84 -0.72 -16.47
N LYS A 66 12.67 -1.29 -16.75
CA LYS A 66 12.03 -2.31 -15.87
C LYS A 66 12.33 -3.71 -16.43
N ALA A 67 12.38 -4.70 -15.55
CA ALA A 67 12.50 -6.10 -15.96
C ALA A 67 11.23 -6.52 -16.73
N ASN A 68 11.44 -7.15 -17.88
CA ASN A 68 10.34 -7.67 -18.70
C ASN A 68 9.97 -9.10 -18.29
N PRO A 69 8.70 -9.52 -18.40
CA PRO A 69 8.30 -10.90 -18.22
C PRO A 69 8.99 -11.80 -19.28
N MET A 70 9.24 -13.07 -18.94
CA MET A 70 9.87 -14.01 -19.87
C MET A 70 9.05 -14.25 -21.15
N THR A 71 7.73 -14.21 -21.01
CA THR A 71 6.80 -14.31 -22.14
C THR A 71 6.04 -13.00 -22.23
N ALA A 72 6.08 -12.35 -23.40
CA ALA A 72 5.35 -11.10 -23.61
C ALA A 72 3.84 -11.34 -23.56
N PRO A 73 3.05 -10.48 -22.90
CA PRO A 73 1.61 -10.56 -22.88
C PRO A 73 0.97 -10.42 -24.29
N ASN A 74 -0.23 -10.95 -24.47
CA ASN A 74 -0.92 -10.98 -25.77
C ASN A 74 -1.06 -9.58 -26.39
N PHE A 75 -1.44 -8.57 -25.63
CA PHE A 75 -1.57 -7.20 -26.12
C PHE A 75 -0.23 -6.66 -26.66
N CYS A 76 0.88 -6.91 -25.98
CA CYS A 76 2.21 -6.56 -26.45
C CYS A 76 2.57 -7.28 -27.76
N MET A 77 2.26 -8.57 -27.88
CA MET A 77 2.50 -9.35 -29.09
C MET A 77 1.66 -8.84 -30.25
N LEU A 78 0.42 -8.48 -30.01
CA LEU A 78 -0.47 -7.88 -31.01
C LEU A 78 0.09 -6.53 -31.49
N LEU A 79 0.49 -5.64 -30.59
CA LEU A 79 1.12 -4.37 -30.99
C LEU A 79 2.39 -4.60 -31.80
N ARG A 80 3.24 -5.57 -31.40
CA ARG A 80 4.45 -5.92 -32.17
C ARG A 80 4.11 -6.38 -33.59
N LYS A 81 3.05 -7.17 -33.76
CA LYS A 81 2.59 -7.63 -35.07
C LYS A 81 2.22 -6.48 -35.99
N TYR A 82 1.48 -5.49 -35.47
CA TYR A 82 0.91 -4.42 -36.30
C TYR A 82 1.78 -3.18 -36.44
N ILE A 83 2.46 -2.75 -35.38
CA ILE A 83 3.11 -1.43 -35.35
C ILE A 83 4.63 -1.46 -35.08
N SER A 84 5.27 -2.65 -35.05
CA SER A 84 6.73 -2.69 -35.06
C SER A 84 7.27 -2.02 -36.32
N ASN A 85 8.26 -1.15 -36.14
CA ASN A 85 8.85 -0.31 -37.21
C ASN A 85 7.88 0.68 -37.86
N GLY A 86 6.64 0.82 -37.35
CA GLY A 86 5.68 1.81 -37.78
C GLY A 86 6.15 3.24 -37.46
N ARG A 87 5.76 4.20 -38.30
CA ARG A 87 6.10 5.61 -38.18
C ARG A 87 5.01 6.36 -37.41
N ILE A 88 5.38 7.10 -36.38
CA ILE A 88 4.47 8.00 -35.67
C ILE A 88 4.28 9.24 -36.55
N ILE A 89 3.05 9.52 -36.93
CA ILE A 89 2.73 10.64 -37.83
C ILE A 89 2.04 11.80 -37.11
N GLU A 90 1.31 11.52 -36.04
CA GLU A 90 0.56 12.54 -35.31
C GLU A 90 0.32 12.11 -33.88
N ILE A 91 0.37 13.08 -32.95
CA ILE A 91 0.04 12.87 -31.52
C ILE A 91 -0.89 14.00 -31.09
N THR A 92 -2.09 13.67 -30.62
CA THR A 92 -3.12 14.66 -30.29
C THR A 92 -3.71 14.43 -28.89
N GLN A 93 -4.28 15.51 -28.35
CA GLN A 93 -5.08 15.51 -27.15
C GLN A 93 -6.48 16.05 -27.47
N PRO A 94 -7.52 15.22 -27.53
CA PRO A 94 -8.88 15.69 -27.83
C PRO A 94 -9.41 16.62 -26.71
N GLY A 95 -9.78 17.85 -27.06
CA GLY A 95 -10.56 18.75 -26.21
C GLY A 95 -10.03 18.99 -24.80
N MET A 96 -8.72 19.00 -24.59
CA MET A 96 -8.08 19.08 -23.26
C MET A 96 -8.43 17.93 -22.30
N GLU A 97 -9.03 16.86 -22.82
CA GLU A 97 -9.30 15.67 -22.01
C GLU A 97 -8.01 14.95 -21.63
N ARG A 98 -8.08 14.08 -20.62
CA ARG A 98 -6.94 13.24 -20.22
C ARG A 98 -6.82 12.01 -21.12
N ILE A 99 -6.79 12.28 -22.43
CA ILE A 99 -6.68 11.29 -23.50
C ILE A 99 -5.53 11.72 -24.42
N VAL A 100 -4.67 10.78 -24.77
CA VAL A 100 -3.63 10.96 -25.76
C VAL A 100 -3.87 9.98 -26.90
N GLU A 101 -3.89 10.47 -28.13
CA GLU A 101 -4.00 9.66 -29.33
C GLU A 101 -2.70 9.68 -30.11
N ILE A 102 -2.14 8.52 -30.43
CA ILE A 102 -0.92 8.37 -31.23
C ILE A 102 -1.32 7.68 -32.53
N THR A 103 -1.24 8.39 -33.65
CA THR A 103 -1.49 7.84 -34.99
C THR A 103 -0.19 7.30 -35.57
N ILE A 104 -0.23 6.04 -36.01
CA ILE A 104 0.92 5.25 -36.47
C ILE A 104 0.65 4.75 -37.88
N GLU A 105 1.54 5.06 -38.80
CA GLU A 105 1.55 4.57 -40.18
C GLU A 105 2.45 3.33 -40.27
N HIS A 106 1.95 2.28 -40.87
CA HIS A 106 2.67 1.04 -41.07
C HIS A 106 2.26 0.36 -42.38
N LEU A 107 3.05 -0.60 -42.87
CA LEU A 107 2.69 -1.42 -44.00
C LEU A 107 1.88 -2.65 -43.52
N ASN A 108 0.80 -2.96 -44.24
CA ASN A 108 0.06 -4.21 -44.01
C ASN A 108 0.79 -5.41 -44.62
N GLU A 109 0.21 -6.61 -44.51
CA GLU A 109 0.80 -7.86 -45.05
C GLU A 109 0.88 -7.87 -46.60
N LEU A 110 0.15 -7.01 -47.28
CA LEU A 110 0.17 -6.82 -48.73
C LEU A 110 1.15 -5.72 -49.19
N GLY A 111 1.74 -4.99 -48.25
CA GLY A 111 2.63 -3.87 -48.52
C GLY A 111 1.95 -2.51 -48.68
N ASP A 112 0.62 -2.43 -48.47
CA ASP A 112 -0.11 -1.17 -48.52
C ASP A 112 0.09 -0.37 -47.23
N THR A 113 0.12 0.94 -47.37
CA THR A 113 0.20 1.87 -46.23
C THR A 113 -1.14 1.92 -45.51
N CYS A 114 -1.12 1.56 -44.23
CA CYS A 114 -2.27 1.61 -43.33
C CYS A 114 -1.97 2.48 -42.13
N ARG A 115 -3.01 3.06 -41.55
CA ARG A 115 -2.92 3.82 -40.29
C ARG A 115 -3.65 3.12 -39.18
N LYS A 116 -3.10 3.18 -38.01
CA LYS A 116 -3.74 2.70 -36.76
C LYS A 116 -3.51 3.71 -35.67
N LYS A 117 -4.37 3.69 -34.67
CA LYS A 117 -4.29 4.65 -33.59
C LYS A 117 -4.19 3.92 -32.24
N MET A 118 -3.31 4.40 -31.39
CA MET A 118 -3.26 4.02 -29.98
C MET A 118 -3.89 5.15 -29.18
N VAL A 119 -4.96 4.84 -28.45
CA VAL A 119 -5.68 5.75 -27.57
C VAL A 119 -5.32 5.43 -26.14
N ILE A 120 -4.80 6.41 -25.42
CA ILE A 120 -4.33 6.29 -24.03
C ILE A 120 -5.24 7.16 -23.17
N GLU A 121 -6.04 6.51 -22.32
CA GLU A 121 -6.97 7.18 -21.40
C GLU A 121 -6.41 7.17 -19.99
N ILE A 122 -6.26 8.35 -19.38
CA ILE A 122 -5.65 8.56 -18.06
C ILE A 122 -6.72 9.02 -17.07
N MET A 123 -7.54 8.09 -16.58
CA MET A 123 -8.76 8.36 -15.79
C MET A 123 -8.83 7.55 -14.49
N GLY A 124 -7.72 7.42 -13.77
CA GLY A 124 -7.65 6.64 -12.52
C GLY A 124 -8.01 5.17 -12.76
N LYS A 125 -8.98 4.64 -12.03
CA LYS A 125 -9.41 3.23 -12.17
C LYS A 125 -9.98 2.88 -13.55
N HIS A 126 -10.38 3.86 -14.33
CA HIS A 126 -10.92 3.71 -15.68
C HIS A 126 -9.88 3.91 -16.79
N SER A 127 -8.60 4.05 -16.42
CA SER A 127 -7.51 4.20 -17.39
C SER A 127 -7.34 2.95 -18.24
N ASN A 128 -7.04 3.17 -19.52
CA ASN A 128 -6.87 2.09 -20.49
C ASN A 128 -5.89 2.49 -21.61
N ILE A 129 -5.36 1.51 -22.33
CA ILE A 129 -4.59 1.68 -23.56
C ILE A 129 -5.32 0.84 -24.63
N ILE A 130 -5.87 1.51 -25.63
CA ILE A 130 -6.77 0.92 -26.61
C ILE A 130 -6.12 1.07 -27.98
N PHE A 131 -6.11 -0.01 -28.77
CA PHE A 131 -5.58 -0.03 -30.10
C PHE A 131 -6.72 -0.16 -31.11
N ILE A 132 -6.84 0.80 -32.02
CA ILE A 132 -7.96 0.92 -32.96
C ILE A 132 -7.47 1.04 -34.41
N ASP A 133 -8.35 0.68 -35.35
CA ASP A 133 -8.11 0.85 -36.77
C ASP A 133 -8.61 2.20 -37.31
N GLU A 134 -8.49 2.42 -38.61
CA GLU A 134 -8.93 3.62 -39.30
C GLU A 134 -10.46 3.85 -39.24
N LYS A 135 -11.22 2.80 -38.99
CA LYS A 135 -12.69 2.85 -38.85
C LYS A 135 -13.14 3.00 -37.40
N ASN A 136 -12.21 3.32 -36.50
CA ASN A 136 -12.42 3.37 -35.06
C ASN A 136 -12.89 2.05 -34.43
N MET A 137 -12.61 0.90 -35.07
CA MET A 137 -12.89 -0.40 -34.50
C MET A 137 -11.74 -0.81 -33.56
N ILE A 138 -12.09 -1.25 -32.37
CA ILE A 138 -11.12 -1.73 -31.38
C ILE A 138 -10.52 -3.05 -31.89
N ILE A 139 -9.21 -3.05 -32.14
CA ILE A 139 -8.44 -4.24 -32.45
C ILE A 139 -8.16 -5.01 -31.17
N ASP A 140 -7.70 -4.31 -30.12
CA ASP A 140 -7.50 -4.86 -28.78
C ASP A 140 -7.27 -3.71 -27.77
N SER A 141 -7.21 -4.06 -26.48
CA SER A 141 -6.91 -3.12 -25.41
C SER A 141 -6.14 -3.81 -24.27
N ILE A 142 -5.38 -3.03 -23.48
CA ILE A 142 -4.65 -3.58 -22.35
C ILE A 142 -5.58 -4.05 -21.22
N LYS A 143 -6.79 -3.47 -21.14
CA LYS A 143 -7.87 -3.88 -20.24
C LYS A 143 -9.16 -4.07 -21.03
N HIS A 144 -9.71 -5.27 -21.00
CA HIS A 144 -11.02 -5.57 -21.57
C HIS A 144 -12.13 -5.17 -20.60
N ILE A 145 -13.06 -4.35 -21.08
CA ILE A 145 -14.21 -3.86 -20.29
C ILE A 145 -15.49 -4.32 -20.96
N SER A 146 -16.17 -5.28 -20.35
CA SER A 146 -17.48 -5.78 -20.81
C SER A 146 -18.63 -4.95 -20.21
N ASN A 147 -19.84 -5.14 -20.72
CA ASN A 147 -21.08 -4.57 -20.19
C ASN A 147 -21.38 -4.98 -18.73
N GLN A 148 -20.83 -6.11 -18.28
CA GLN A 148 -20.93 -6.54 -16.87
C GLN A 148 -20.05 -5.68 -15.92
N VAL A 149 -18.95 -5.11 -16.46
CA VAL A 149 -18.01 -4.29 -15.69
C VAL A 149 -18.37 -2.79 -15.77
N SER A 150 -18.92 -2.36 -16.91
CA SER A 150 -19.30 -0.96 -17.13
C SER A 150 -20.61 -0.89 -17.92
N SER A 151 -21.58 -0.18 -17.35
CA SER A 151 -22.85 0.13 -18.03
C SER A 151 -22.74 1.30 -19.02
N VAL A 152 -21.61 2.03 -19.02
CA VAL A 152 -21.44 3.26 -19.82
C VAL A 152 -20.92 2.95 -21.21
N ARG A 153 -19.92 2.07 -21.33
CA ARG A 153 -19.34 1.65 -22.62
C ARG A 153 -18.57 0.34 -22.47
N GLU A 154 -18.50 -0.39 -23.57
CA GLU A 154 -17.65 -1.58 -23.70
C GLU A 154 -16.31 -1.20 -24.34
N VAL A 155 -15.23 -1.86 -23.91
CA VAL A 155 -13.92 -1.80 -24.56
C VAL A 155 -13.46 -3.23 -24.81
N LEU A 156 -13.88 -3.77 -25.94
CA LEU A 156 -13.64 -5.16 -26.36
C LEU A 156 -13.24 -5.20 -27.84
N PRO A 157 -12.43 -6.16 -28.28
CA PRO A 157 -12.12 -6.37 -29.69
C PRO A 157 -13.38 -6.48 -30.56
N GLY A 158 -13.35 -5.83 -31.72
CA GLY A 158 -14.47 -5.81 -32.68
C GLY A 158 -15.61 -4.85 -32.32
N ARG A 159 -15.50 -4.07 -31.24
CA ARG A 159 -16.44 -2.98 -30.92
C ARG A 159 -15.91 -1.64 -31.44
N THR A 160 -16.82 -0.72 -31.75
CA THR A 160 -16.46 0.66 -32.11
C THR A 160 -15.95 1.39 -30.86
N TYR A 161 -14.82 2.06 -30.96
CA TYR A 161 -14.33 2.91 -29.90
C TYR A 161 -15.25 4.11 -29.71
N ILE A 162 -15.68 4.30 -28.47
CA ILE A 162 -16.48 5.45 -28.02
C ILE A 162 -15.65 6.16 -26.95
N ALA A 163 -15.39 7.44 -27.13
CA ALA A 163 -14.68 8.23 -26.12
C ALA A 163 -15.48 8.28 -24.80
N PRO A 164 -14.80 8.39 -23.64
CA PRO A 164 -15.48 8.58 -22.38
C PRO A 164 -16.41 9.81 -22.42
N PRO A 165 -17.61 9.75 -21.82
CA PRO A 165 -18.54 10.86 -21.86
C PRO A 165 -17.98 12.09 -21.13
N GLY A 166 -17.92 13.21 -21.80
CA GLY A 166 -17.33 14.49 -21.32
C GLY A 166 -18.27 15.30 -20.42
N LYS A 167 -19.08 14.73 -19.57
CA LYS A 167 -19.89 15.37 -18.51
C LYS A 167 -20.41 16.80 -18.79
N GLY A 168 -20.59 17.19 -20.06
CA GLY A 168 -21.06 18.55 -20.43
C GLY A 168 -20.06 19.68 -20.20
N LYS A 169 -18.76 19.39 -20.10
CA LYS A 169 -17.70 20.39 -19.99
C LYS A 169 -17.31 20.89 -21.39
N ILE A 170 -16.93 22.17 -21.46
CA ILE A 170 -16.34 22.72 -22.69
C ILE A 170 -14.81 22.59 -22.69
N SER A 171 -14.23 22.69 -23.89
CA SER A 171 -12.80 22.94 -24.04
C SER A 171 -12.47 24.41 -23.75
N LEU A 172 -11.25 24.68 -23.26
CA LEU A 172 -10.75 26.06 -23.16
C LEU A 172 -10.77 26.79 -24.53
N ASN A 173 -10.70 26.06 -25.63
CA ASN A 173 -10.76 26.61 -26.98
C ASN A 173 -12.14 27.21 -27.30
N ASP A 174 -13.19 26.67 -26.68
CA ASP A 174 -14.58 27.12 -26.88
C ASP A 174 -15.02 28.19 -25.87
N LEU A 175 -14.08 28.71 -25.07
CA LEU A 175 -14.34 29.74 -24.07
C LEU A 175 -14.81 31.05 -24.72
N SER A 176 -15.97 31.55 -24.28
CA SER A 176 -16.51 32.86 -24.66
C SER A 176 -17.13 33.56 -23.46
N VAL A 177 -17.27 34.91 -23.56
CA VAL A 177 -17.93 35.70 -22.51
C VAL A 177 -19.38 35.22 -22.32
N GLU A 178 -20.11 35.06 -23.45
CA GLU A 178 -21.49 34.59 -23.44
C GLU A 178 -21.66 33.21 -22.76
N TRP A 179 -20.75 32.29 -23.04
CA TRP A 179 -20.76 30.99 -22.35
C TRP A 179 -20.51 31.14 -20.85
N MET A 180 -19.57 31.99 -20.46
CA MET A 180 -19.27 32.23 -19.05
C MET A 180 -20.49 32.79 -18.32
N GLU A 181 -21.15 33.79 -18.87
CA GLU A 181 -22.35 34.41 -18.30
C GLU A 181 -23.53 33.41 -18.20
N ASN A 182 -23.79 32.66 -19.26
CA ASN A 182 -24.95 31.78 -19.36
C ASN A 182 -24.75 30.42 -18.72
N THR A 183 -23.51 29.99 -18.47
CA THR A 183 -23.23 28.62 -17.99
C THR A 183 -22.44 28.58 -16.70
N LEU A 184 -21.33 29.32 -16.59
CA LEU A 184 -20.46 29.27 -15.42
C LEU A 184 -21.00 30.08 -14.26
N LEU A 185 -21.39 31.36 -14.55
CA LEU A 185 -21.81 32.31 -13.53
C LEU A 185 -23.21 32.03 -12.94
N VAL A 186 -24.01 31.18 -13.56
CA VAL A 186 -25.34 30.78 -13.07
C VAL A 186 -25.30 29.54 -12.15
N LYS A 187 -24.14 28.92 -11.96
CA LYS A 187 -24.03 27.71 -11.17
C LYS A 187 -24.14 27.97 -9.66
N PRO A 188 -24.99 27.22 -8.93
CA PRO A 188 -25.15 27.40 -7.48
C PRO A 188 -24.07 26.64 -6.69
N VAL A 189 -22.80 26.92 -6.97
CA VAL A 189 -21.63 26.27 -6.34
C VAL A 189 -20.52 27.29 -6.08
N SER A 190 -19.44 26.89 -5.44
CA SER A 190 -18.24 27.73 -5.29
C SER A 190 -17.54 27.97 -6.61
N VAL A 191 -16.81 29.10 -6.71
CA VAL A 191 -16.14 29.53 -7.95
C VAL A 191 -15.18 28.46 -8.47
N GLN A 192 -14.32 27.91 -7.63
CA GLN A 192 -13.43 26.81 -8.00
C GLN A 192 -14.19 25.61 -8.56
N LYS A 193 -15.34 25.22 -7.94
CA LYS A 193 -16.16 24.10 -8.43
C LYS A 193 -16.81 24.41 -9.76
N ALA A 194 -17.26 25.63 -9.97
CA ALA A 194 -17.81 26.07 -11.24
C ALA A 194 -16.74 25.95 -12.34
N VAL A 195 -15.51 26.41 -12.11
CA VAL A 195 -14.41 26.36 -13.06
C VAL A 195 -14.05 24.92 -13.42
N TYR A 196 -13.58 24.10 -12.46
CA TYR A 196 -13.15 22.73 -12.79
C TYR A 196 -14.31 21.80 -13.16
N GLY A 197 -15.53 22.14 -12.78
CA GLY A 197 -16.74 21.39 -13.11
C GLY A 197 -17.30 21.70 -14.50
N SER A 198 -16.91 22.83 -15.13
CA SER A 198 -17.45 23.29 -16.41
C SER A 198 -16.45 23.24 -17.56
N ILE A 199 -15.15 23.23 -17.27
CA ILE A 199 -14.09 23.30 -18.26
C ILE A 199 -13.29 21.98 -18.21
N SER A 200 -13.10 21.36 -19.37
CA SER A 200 -12.28 20.16 -19.51
C SER A 200 -10.81 20.45 -19.23
N GLY A 201 -10.13 19.49 -18.62
CA GLY A 201 -8.69 19.55 -18.40
C GLY A 201 -8.24 20.39 -17.20
N ILE A 202 -9.13 21.08 -16.50
CA ILE A 202 -8.79 21.85 -15.31
C ILE A 202 -8.97 20.97 -14.05
N SER A 203 -7.90 20.87 -13.26
CA SER A 203 -7.94 20.23 -11.92
C SER A 203 -8.45 21.20 -10.84
N PRO A 204 -8.90 20.70 -9.68
CA PRO A 204 -9.25 21.57 -8.55
C PRO A 204 -8.10 22.47 -8.09
N VAL A 205 -6.86 21.98 -8.14
CA VAL A 205 -5.67 22.77 -7.77
C VAL A 205 -5.45 23.91 -8.76
N LEU A 206 -5.55 23.63 -10.06
CA LEU A 206 -5.43 24.65 -11.10
C LEU A 206 -6.60 25.65 -11.06
N ALA A 207 -7.82 25.19 -10.75
CA ALA A 207 -8.96 26.09 -10.56
C ALA A 207 -8.74 27.04 -9.37
N ASN A 208 -8.15 26.58 -8.28
CA ASN A 208 -7.77 27.41 -7.14
C ASN A 208 -6.70 28.45 -7.52
N GLU A 209 -5.69 28.04 -8.29
CA GLU A 209 -4.68 28.98 -8.80
C GLU A 209 -5.32 30.07 -9.67
N ILE A 210 -6.25 29.70 -10.56
CA ILE A 210 -6.98 30.67 -11.40
C ILE A 210 -7.76 31.65 -10.52
N CYS A 211 -8.46 31.18 -9.51
CA CYS A 211 -9.17 32.02 -8.55
C CYS A 211 -8.21 32.94 -7.79
N TYR A 212 -7.09 32.40 -7.29
CA TYR A 212 -6.07 33.16 -6.57
C TYR A 212 -5.49 34.31 -7.43
N ARG A 213 -5.16 34.04 -8.69
CA ARG A 213 -4.67 35.07 -9.63
C ARG A 213 -5.72 36.13 -9.98
N ALA A 214 -6.99 35.74 -9.97
CA ALA A 214 -8.11 36.65 -10.20
C ALA A 214 -8.49 37.46 -8.95
N ASP A 215 -7.77 37.30 -7.81
CA ASP A 215 -8.08 37.89 -6.51
C ASP A 215 -9.49 37.51 -6.02
N ILE A 216 -9.82 36.20 -6.14
CA ILE A 216 -11.09 35.63 -5.78
C ILE A 216 -10.84 34.48 -4.77
N ASP A 217 -11.58 34.48 -3.67
CA ASP A 217 -11.66 33.28 -2.81
C ASP A 217 -12.41 32.17 -3.56
N GLY A 218 -11.68 31.08 -3.90
CA GLY A 218 -12.22 29.94 -4.64
C GLY A 218 -13.40 29.23 -3.96
N ASP A 219 -13.54 29.35 -2.64
CA ASP A 219 -14.64 28.78 -1.88
C ASP A 219 -15.88 29.69 -1.81
N SER A 220 -15.77 30.95 -2.22
CA SER A 220 -16.91 31.89 -2.32
C SER A 220 -17.93 31.41 -3.37
N ALA A 221 -19.20 31.76 -3.18
CA ALA A 221 -20.27 31.41 -4.11
C ALA A 221 -20.12 32.19 -5.43
N VAL A 222 -20.34 31.53 -6.57
CA VAL A 222 -20.31 32.22 -7.90
C VAL A 222 -21.24 33.44 -7.93
N ALA A 223 -22.40 33.36 -7.30
CA ALA A 223 -23.38 34.46 -7.27
C ALA A 223 -22.89 35.71 -6.49
N SER A 224 -21.82 35.62 -5.70
CA SER A 224 -21.27 36.75 -4.94
C SER A 224 -20.19 37.52 -5.73
N LEU A 225 -19.83 37.08 -6.91
CA LEU A 225 -18.80 37.73 -7.72
C LEU A 225 -19.25 39.08 -8.24
N THR A 226 -18.42 40.10 -8.01
CA THR A 226 -18.60 41.43 -8.61
C THR A 226 -18.26 41.39 -10.10
N PRO A 227 -18.78 42.34 -10.93
CA PRO A 227 -18.45 42.41 -12.35
C PRO A 227 -16.94 42.51 -12.63
N VAL A 228 -16.19 43.14 -11.75
CA VAL A 228 -14.72 43.24 -11.85
C VAL A 228 -14.08 41.86 -11.66
N GLN A 229 -14.49 41.12 -10.65
CA GLN A 229 -14.01 39.77 -10.41
C GLN A 229 -14.40 38.80 -11.53
N GLN A 230 -15.59 38.90 -12.09
CA GLN A 230 -16.01 38.12 -13.25
C GLN A 230 -15.10 38.39 -14.46
N SER A 231 -14.78 39.65 -14.75
CA SER A 231 -13.85 40.03 -15.83
C SER A 231 -12.43 39.52 -15.55
N SER A 232 -11.96 39.63 -14.31
CA SER A 232 -10.64 39.11 -13.90
C SER A 232 -10.56 37.58 -14.05
N LEU A 233 -11.58 36.85 -13.64
CA LEU A 233 -11.65 35.39 -13.81
C LEU A 233 -11.61 34.97 -15.28
N TYR A 234 -12.37 35.69 -16.15
CA TYR A 234 -12.32 35.45 -17.58
C TYR A 234 -10.92 35.71 -18.15
N GLY A 235 -10.29 36.82 -17.75
CA GLY A 235 -8.93 37.18 -18.15
C GLY A 235 -7.91 36.10 -17.81
N GLU A 236 -7.96 35.49 -16.59
CA GLU A 236 -7.04 34.42 -16.20
C GLU A 236 -7.32 33.11 -16.96
N LEU A 237 -8.58 32.78 -17.28
CA LEU A 237 -8.91 31.66 -18.16
C LEU A 237 -8.36 31.84 -19.58
N VAL A 238 -8.48 33.03 -20.14
CA VAL A 238 -7.90 33.38 -21.46
C VAL A 238 -6.38 33.34 -21.41
N ARG A 239 -5.77 33.82 -20.34
CA ARG A 239 -4.32 33.74 -20.13
C ARG A 239 -3.83 32.28 -20.12
N LEU A 240 -4.52 31.38 -19.39
CA LEU A 240 -4.20 29.95 -19.39
C LEU A 240 -4.34 29.36 -20.80
N LYS A 241 -5.42 29.67 -21.52
CA LYS A 241 -5.61 29.26 -22.92
C LYS A 241 -4.41 29.67 -23.79
N ASN A 242 -4.02 30.93 -23.74
CA ASN A 242 -2.89 31.47 -24.52
C ASN A 242 -1.56 30.76 -24.12
N GLN A 243 -1.31 30.50 -22.83
CA GLN A 243 -0.12 29.77 -22.40
C GLN A 243 -0.06 28.35 -23.01
N ILE A 244 -1.20 27.65 -23.08
CA ILE A 244 -1.28 26.34 -23.69
C ILE A 244 -1.06 26.41 -25.21
N GLU A 245 -1.71 27.33 -25.90
CA GLU A 245 -1.61 27.51 -27.36
C GLU A 245 -0.20 27.92 -27.80
N THR A 246 0.48 28.75 -27.01
CA THR A 246 1.85 29.18 -27.28
C THR A 246 2.90 28.22 -26.73
N HIS A 247 2.47 27.13 -26.11
CA HIS A 247 3.34 26.12 -25.45
C HIS A 247 4.28 26.72 -24.39
N ALA A 248 3.85 27.77 -23.71
CA ALA A 248 4.60 28.47 -22.66
C ALA A 248 4.47 27.72 -21.33
N PHE A 249 4.93 26.45 -21.30
CA PHE A 249 4.90 25.61 -20.13
C PHE A 249 6.08 25.89 -19.19
N SER A 250 5.86 25.72 -17.87
CA SER A 250 6.86 25.83 -16.81
C SER A 250 6.73 24.61 -15.88
N PRO A 251 7.29 23.45 -16.27
CA PRO A 251 7.22 22.24 -15.46
C PRO A 251 7.89 22.44 -14.10
N ASN A 252 7.17 22.20 -13.00
CA ASN A 252 7.68 22.46 -11.67
C ASN A 252 7.12 21.48 -10.62
N ILE A 253 7.85 21.36 -9.49
CA ILE A 253 7.41 20.67 -8.28
C ILE A 253 7.46 21.68 -7.12
N ILE A 254 6.41 21.67 -6.31
CA ILE A 254 6.28 22.46 -5.10
C ILE A 254 6.58 21.56 -3.92
N TYR A 255 7.50 21.99 -3.06
CA TYR A 255 7.96 21.25 -1.90
C TYR A 255 7.51 21.90 -0.59
N GLU A 256 7.02 21.09 0.34
CA GLU A 256 6.81 21.46 1.73
C GLU A 256 7.95 20.83 2.56
N GLY A 257 8.95 21.65 2.89
CA GLY A 257 10.22 21.15 3.40
C GLY A 257 10.96 20.32 2.34
N LYS A 258 11.17 19.02 2.60
CA LYS A 258 11.78 18.07 1.63
C LYS A 258 10.77 17.18 0.91
N ALA A 259 9.49 17.27 1.26
CA ALA A 259 8.46 16.43 0.68
C ALA A 259 7.80 17.10 -0.52
N PRO A 260 7.67 16.43 -1.68
CA PRO A 260 6.93 16.96 -2.82
C PRO A 260 5.44 17.02 -2.48
N LYS A 261 4.86 18.23 -2.51
CA LYS A 261 3.47 18.52 -2.17
C LYS A 261 2.57 18.50 -3.41
N GLU A 262 2.96 19.23 -4.44
CA GLU A 262 2.19 19.38 -5.68
C GLU A 262 3.13 19.58 -6.87
N PHE A 263 2.62 19.41 -8.09
CA PHE A 263 3.36 19.67 -9.32
C PHE A 263 2.45 20.24 -10.40
N GLY A 264 3.02 20.89 -11.41
CA GLY A 264 2.28 21.43 -12.53
C GLY A 264 3.09 21.65 -13.79
N ALA A 265 2.37 21.91 -14.88
CA ALA A 265 2.93 22.36 -16.15
C ALA A 265 2.94 23.91 -16.28
N VAL A 266 2.38 24.59 -15.29
CA VAL A 266 2.37 26.06 -15.15
C VAL A 266 2.78 26.41 -13.72
N THR A 267 3.25 27.63 -13.49
CA THR A 267 3.60 28.11 -12.14
C THR A 267 2.35 28.27 -11.28
N PHE A 268 2.48 28.01 -9.97
CA PHE A 268 1.42 28.20 -8.98
C PHE A 268 1.80 29.34 -8.02
N SER A 269 1.17 30.50 -8.20
CA SER A 269 1.40 31.69 -7.37
C SER A 269 0.83 31.55 -5.96
N MET A 270 -0.22 30.74 -5.79
CA MET A 270 -0.83 30.49 -4.49
C MET A 270 0.08 29.75 -3.50
N PHE A 271 1.19 29.18 -3.95
CA PHE A 271 2.18 28.49 -3.11
C PHE A 271 3.47 29.30 -2.97
N SER A 272 3.41 30.63 -3.05
CA SER A 272 4.58 31.52 -2.94
C SER A 272 5.39 31.33 -1.65
N ASP A 273 4.76 30.83 -0.56
CA ASP A 273 5.41 30.56 0.72
C ASP A 273 6.20 29.22 0.74
N LEU A 274 6.09 28.42 -0.32
CA LEU A 274 6.73 27.12 -0.45
C LEU A 274 7.87 27.16 -1.46
N THR A 275 8.78 26.19 -1.36
CA THR A 275 9.88 26.07 -2.31
C THR A 275 9.37 25.46 -3.62
N THR A 276 9.58 26.16 -4.73
CA THR A 276 9.28 25.67 -6.08
C THR A 276 10.57 25.37 -6.83
N GLU A 277 10.69 24.17 -7.39
CA GLU A 277 11.78 23.78 -8.28
C GLU A 277 11.26 23.60 -9.70
N GLU A 278 11.92 24.24 -10.66
CA GLU A 278 11.64 24.10 -12.09
C GLU A 278 12.44 22.95 -12.70
N TYR A 279 11.86 22.27 -13.68
CA TYR A 279 12.46 21.11 -14.35
C TYR A 279 12.50 21.33 -15.87
N PRO A 280 13.50 20.75 -16.56
CA PRO A 280 13.64 20.85 -18.02
C PRO A 280 12.45 20.28 -18.80
N SER A 281 11.73 19.31 -18.22
CA SER A 281 10.56 18.67 -18.84
C SER A 281 9.54 18.22 -17.82
N ILE A 282 8.29 18.15 -18.26
CA ILE A 282 7.21 17.57 -17.43
C ILE A 282 7.43 16.08 -17.15
N SER A 283 8.17 15.38 -18.00
CA SER A 283 8.53 13.97 -17.76
C SER A 283 9.44 13.80 -16.57
N GLU A 284 10.42 14.69 -16.36
CA GLU A 284 11.29 14.68 -15.18
C GLU A 284 10.53 15.04 -13.91
N VAL A 285 9.58 16.00 -13.98
CA VAL A 285 8.65 16.31 -12.90
C VAL A 285 7.89 15.06 -12.47
N LEU A 286 7.27 14.35 -13.42
CA LEU A 286 6.49 13.15 -13.15
C LEU A 286 7.35 12.02 -12.60
N GLU A 287 8.52 11.79 -13.17
CA GLU A 287 9.44 10.76 -12.70
C GLU A 287 9.91 11.05 -11.26
N THR A 288 10.22 12.31 -10.94
CA THR A 288 10.67 12.73 -9.60
C THR A 288 9.53 12.68 -8.59
N PHE A 289 8.40 13.29 -8.91
CA PHE A 289 7.26 13.37 -8.01
C PHE A 289 6.66 12.01 -7.66
N TYR A 290 6.60 11.10 -8.64
CA TYR A 290 5.99 9.79 -8.46
C TYR A 290 7.00 8.68 -8.11
N ALA A 291 8.31 8.92 -8.15
CA ALA A 291 9.33 7.89 -7.90
C ALA A 291 9.09 7.09 -6.61
N GLN A 292 8.81 7.76 -5.51
CA GLN A 292 8.52 7.10 -4.23
C GLN A 292 7.10 6.50 -4.19
N LYS A 293 6.10 7.21 -4.72
CA LYS A 293 4.71 6.73 -4.75
C LYS A 293 4.53 5.52 -5.66
N GLU A 294 5.25 5.44 -6.77
CA GLU A 294 5.20 4.30 -7.69
C GLU A 294 5.68 3.02 -7.01
N VAL A 295 6.82 3.07 -6.32
CA VAL A 295 7.36 1.91 -5.60
C VAL A 295 6.37 1.43 -4.53
N VAL A 296 5.89 2.34 -3.68
CA VAL A 296 4.94 2.00 -2.60
C VAL A 296 3.63 1.45 -3.17
N THR A 297 3.09 2.08 -4.22
CA THR A 297 1.81 1.65 -4.84
C THR A 297 1.97 0.29 -5.50
N ARG A 298 3.08 0.05 -6.22
CA ARG A 298 3.37 -1.23 -6.87
C ARG A 298 3.54 -2.35 -5.84
N ILE A 299 4.28 -2.10 -4.77
CA ILE A 299 4.43 -3.05 -3.67
C ILE A 299 3.09 -3.37 -3.02
N ARG A 300 2.26 -2.36 -2.77
CA ARG A 300 0.90 -2.56 -2.25
C ARG A 300 0.04 -3.41 -3.17
N GLN A 301 0.03 -3.14 -4.47
CA GLN A 301 -0.73 -3.94 -5.44
C GLN A 301 -0.25 -5.39 -5.51
N LYS A 302 1.08 -5.60 -5.61
CA LYS A 302 1.67 -6.96 -5.64
C LYS A 302 1.50 -7.72 -4.31
N SER A 303 1.27 -7.03 -3.21
CA SER A 303 1.05 -7.64 -1.89
C SER A 303 -0.42 -7.88 -1.55
N VAL A 304 -1.40 -7.48 -2.39
CA VAL A 304 -2.83 -7.61 -2.08
C VAL A 304 -3.22 -9.03 -1.72
N ASP A 305 -2.82 -10.02 -2.52
CA ASP A 305 -3.14 -11.43 -2.27
C ASP A 305 -2.49 -11.93 -0.96
N LEU A 306 -1.23 -11.54 -0.71
CA LEU A 306 -0.52 -11.92 0.53
C LEU A 306 -1.19 -11.28 1.75
N ARG A 307 -1.57 -9.99 1.66
CA ARG A 307 -2.31 -9.29 2.71
C ARG A 307 -3.64 -9.95 3.00
N HIS A 308 -4.37 -10.35 1.97
CA HIS A 308 -5.66 -11.03 2.13
C HIS A 308 -5.52 -12.39 2.83
N ILE A 309 -4.51 -13.17 2.45
CA ILE A 309 -4.19 -14.45 3.09
C ILE A 309 -3.85 -14.26 4.57
N VAL A 310 -2.97 -13.30 4.88
CA VAL A 310 -2.55 -13.01 6.26
C VAL A 310 -3.74 -12.49 7.09
N GLN A 311 -4.55 -11.59 6.54
CA GLN A 311 -5.71 -11.04 7.23
C GLN A 311 -6.73 -12.13 7.57
N ASN A 312 -7.07 -13.00 6.62
CA ASN A 312 -7.99 -14.11 6.87
C ASN A 312 -7.44 -15.08 7.92
N ALA A 313 -6.13 -15.37 7.90
CA ALA A 313 -5.49 -16.19 8.90
C ALA A 313 -5.52 -15.54 10.30
N LEU A 314 -5.22 -14.23 10.37
CA LEU A 314 -5.29 -13.45 11.62
C LEU A 314 -6.69 -13.50 12.24
N GLU A 315 -7.73 -13.20 11.46
CA GLU A 315 -9.12 -13.20 11.96
C GLU A 315 -9.56 -14.57 12.46
N ARG A 316 -9.21 -15.63 11.74
CA ARG A 316 -9.52 -17.00 12.13
C ARG A 316 -8.78 -17.39 13.42
N THR A 317 -7.50 -17.08 13.52
CA THR A 317 -6.66 -17.42 14.67
C THR A 317 -7.06 -16.59 15.90
N ALA A 318 -7.40 -15.32 15.75
CA ALA A 318 -7.91 -14.47 16.82
C ALA A 318 -9.24 -15.01 17.39
N LYS A 319 -10.20 -15.35 16.52
CA LYS A 319 -11.48 -15.95 16.94
C LYS A 319 -11.27 -17.28 17.70
N LYS A 320 -10.33 -18.12 17.22
CA LYS A 320 -9.96 -19.36 17.88
C LYS A 320 -9.37 -19.10 19.27
N TYR A 321 -8.47 -18.13 19.40
CA TYR A 321 -7.84 -17.74 20.65
C TYR A 321 -8.86 -17.23 21.67
N ASP A 322 -9.77 -16.35 21.27
CA ASP A 322 -10.84 -15.82 22.13
C ASP A 322 -11.78 -16.94 22.62
N LEU A 323 -12.12 -17.90 21.76
CA LEU A 323 -12.93 -19.05 22.14
C LEU A 323 -12.21 -19.93 23.18
N GLN A 324 -10.93 -20.19 22.95
CA GLN A 324 -10.10 -20.97 23.88
C GLN A 324 -9.96 -20.28 25.24
N LEU A 325 -9.81 -18.95 25.29
CA LEU A 325 -9.78 -18.19 26.54
C LEU A 325 -11.10 -18.28 27.31
N LYS A 326 -12.24 -18.19 26.61
CA LYS A 326 -13.56 -18.38 27.23
C LYS A 326 -13.72 -19.77 27.82
N GLN A 327 -13.34 -20.80 27.04
CA GLN A 327 -13.39 -22.19 27.51
C GLN A 327 -12.44 -22.43 28.68
N LEU A 328 -11.25 -21.82 28.67
CA LEU A 328 -10.28 -21.92 29.77
C LEU A 328 -10.86 -21.34 31.07
N LYS A 329 -11.49 -20.16 30.99
CA LYS A 329 -12.18 -19.53 32.12
C LYS A 329 -13.32 -20.37 32.66
N ASP A 330 -14.05 -21.09 31.81
CA ASP A 330 -15.11 -21.98 32.26
C ASP A 330 -14.59 -23.19 33.09
N THR A 331 -13.30 -23.53 32.92
CA THR A 331 -12.66 -24.59 33.73
C THR A 331 -12.32 -24.17 35.16
N ASP A 332 -12.39 -22.90 35.50
CA ASP A 332 -12.15 -22.37 36.86
C ASP A 332 -13.13 -22.97 37.87
N LYS A 333 -14.30 -23.39 37.39
CA LYS A 333 -15.31 -24.12 38.19
C LYS A 333 -14.82 -25.48 38.74
N LYS A 334 -13.66 -25.97 38.26
CA LYS A 334 -13.09 -27.27 38.71
C LYS A 334 -12.86 -27.32 40.22
N GLU A 335 -12.35 -26.24 40.81
CA GLU A 335 -12.08 -26.17 42.24
C GLU A 335 -13.36 -26.31 43.08
N LYS A 336 -14.46 -25.71 42.62
CA LYS A 336 -15.77 -25.85 43.25
C LYS A 336 -16.22 -27.32 43.28
N TYR A 337 -16.05 -28.09 42.19
CA TYR A 337 -16.45 -29.50 42.14
C TYR A 337 -15.53 -30.40 42.97
N LYS A 338 -14.25 -30.05 43.08
CA LYS A 338 -13.32 -30.72 43.99
C LYS A 338 -13.79 -30.56 45.43
N ILE A 339 -14.03 -29.32 45.86
CA ILE A 339 -14.53 -29.02 47.22
C ILE A 339 -15.84 -29.74 47.49
N TYR A 340 -16.80 -29.75 46.58
CA TYR A 340 -18.07 -30.45 46.74
C TYR A 340 -17.84 -31.96 46.91
N GLY A 341 -16.97 -32.58 46.15
CA GLY A 341 -16.64 -34.01 46.29
C GLY A 341 -15.98 -34.33 47.63
N GLU A 342 -15.03 -33.51 48.07
CA GLU A 342 -14.32 -33.68 49.34
C GLU A 342 -15.24 -33.48 50.54
N LEU A 343 -16.09 -32.45 50.52
CA LEU A 343 -17.08 -32.20 51.58
C LEU A 343 -18.13 -33.32 51.69
N LEU A 344 -18.60 -33.86 50.57
CA LEU A 344 -19.50 -35.01 50.56
C LEU A 344 -18.84 -36.28 51.08
N HIS A 345 -17.53 -36.47 50.87
CA HIS A 345 -16.78 -37.53 51.48
C HIS A 345 -16.71 -37.42 53.01
N THR A 346 -16.63 -36.19 53.51
CA THR A 346 -16.47 -35.91 54.94
C THR A 346 -17.83 -35.85 55.68
N TYR A 347 -18.82 -35.18 55.09
CA TYR A 347 -20.12 -34.90 55.72
C TYR A 347 -21.29 -35.66 55.08
N GLY A 348 -21.03 -36.55 54.12
CA GLY A 348 -22.08 -37.29 53.40
C GLY A 348 -22.92 -38.20 54.24
N TYR A 349 -22.46 -38.58 55.45
CA TYR A 349 -23.26 -39.33 56.44
C TYR A 349 -24.44 -38.54 57.01
N GLU A 350 -24.43 -37.20 56.90
CA GLU A 350 -25.51 -36.30 57.33
C GLU A 350 -26.62 -36.18 56.29
N ALA A 351 -26.39 -36.65 55.07
CA ALA A 351 -27.34 -36.54 53.97
C ALA A 351 -28.44 -37.62 54.10
N ALA A 352 -29.70 -37.16 54.17
CA ALA A 352 -30.87 -38.06 54.18
C ALA A 352 -31.10 -38.65 52.76
N PRO A 353 -31.70 -39.85 52.65
CA PRO A 353 -32.10 -40.42 51.36
C PRO A 353 -33.02 -39.45 50.58
N HIS A 354 -32.79 -39.32 49.27
CA HIS A 354 -33.52 -38.43 48.35
C HIS A 354 -33.41 -36.93 48.65
N GLN A 355 -32.41 -36.50 49.42
CA GLN A 355 -32.18 -35.06 49.70
C GLN A 355 -31.61 -34.39 48.46
N LYS A 356 -32.11 -33.16 48.19
CA LYS A 356 -31.69 -32.39 47.00
C LYS A 356 -30.48 -31.48 47.25
N GLU A 357 -30.11 -31.21 48.48
CA GLU A 357 -28.98 -30.37 48.87
C GLU A 357 -28.45 -30.76 50.25
N LEU A 358 -27.14 -30.64 50.45
CA LEU A 358 -26.48 -30.78 51.74
C LEU A 358 -25.89 -29.44 52.16
N LYS A 359 -26.20 -28.98 53.37
CA LYS A 359 -25.56 -27.81 53.99
C LYS A 359 -24.52 -28.26 54.98
N CYS A 360 -23.29 -27.82 54.80
CA CYS A 360 -22.17 -28.15 55.67
C CYS A 360 -21.19 -26.98 55.77
N ILE A 361 -20.27 -27.07 56.71
CA ILE A 361 -19.20 -26.10 56.86
C ILE A 361 -18.05 -26.45 55.91
N ASN A 362 -17.70 -25.54 55.02
CA ASN A 362 -16.49 -25.69 54.19
C ASN A 362 -15.25 -25.50 55.08
N TYR A 363 -14.49 -26.57 55.33
CA TYR A 363 -13.31 -26.51 56.17
C TYR A 363 -12.12 -25.74 55.57
N TYR A 364 -12.20 -25.33 54.29
CA TYR A 364 -11.17 -24.49 53.67
C TYR A 364 -11.28 -23.00 54.02
N ASP A 365 -12.47 -22.51 54.20
CA ASP A 365 -12.74 -21.08 54.49
C ASP A 365 -13.64 -20.82 55.70
N GLY A 366 -14.10 -21.89 56.38
CA GLY A 366 -14.97 -21.81 57.58
C GLY A 366 -16.39 -21.32 57.31
N LYS A 367 -16.82 -21.21 56.07
CA LYS A 367 -18.15 -20.71 55.71
C LYS A 367 -19.12 -21.85 55.45
N GLU A 368 -20.41 -21.58 55.70
CA GLU A 368 -21.47 -22.48 55.30
C GLU A 368 -21.58 -22.56 53.78
N ILE A 369 -21.64 -23.77 53.22
CA ILE A 369 -21.79 -24.04 51.81
C ILE A 369 -22.94 -25.01 51.57
N THR A 370 -23.73 -24.77 50.52
CA THR A 370 -24.81 -25.63 50.08
C THR A 370 -24.35 -26.42 48.84
N ILE A 371 -24.34 -27.73 48.96
CA ILE A 371 -23.93 -28.67 47.90
C ILE A 371 -25.21 -29.27 47.30
N PRO A 372 -25.50 -29.05 46.02
CA PRO A 372 -26.61 -29.69 45.32
C PRO A 372 -26.37 -31.20 45.20
N LEU A 373 -27.41 -31.98 45.51
CA LEU A 373 -27.40 -33.42 45.39
C LEU A 373 -28.36 -33.92 44.31
N ASP A 374 -28.02 -34.99 43.68
CA ASP A 374 -28.92 -35.78 42.84
C ASP A 374 -29.70 -36.71 43.79
N PRO A 375 -31.03 -36.56 43.92
CA PRO A 375 -31.80 -37.33 44.90
C PRO A 375 -31.87 -38.83 44.59
N ASP A 376 -31.55 -39.24 43.35
CA ASP A 376 -31.54 -40.63 42.93
C ASP A 376 -30.21 -41.34 43.25
N LEU A 377 -29.23 -40.59 43.76
CA LEU A 377 -27.87 -41.08 44.10
C LEU A 377 -27.62 -40.92 45.62
N ASN A 378 -26.89 -41.86 46.20
CA ASN A 378 -26.42 -41.69 47.56
C ASN A 378 -25.28 -40.65 47.66
N ALA A 379 -24.87 -40.24 48.86
CA ALA A 379 -23.85 -39.23 49.08
C ALA A 379 -22.50 -39.56 48.42
N MET A 380 -22.09 -40.82 48.46
CA MET A 380 -20.83 -41.30 47.86
C MET A 380 -20.88 -41.28 46.32
N GLU A 381 -22.03 -41.61 45.74
CA GLU A 381 -22.24 -41.55 44.29
C GLU A 381 -22.29 -40.10 43.80
N ASN A 382 -22.91 -39.20 44.57
CA ASN A 382 -22.84 -37.77 44.33
C ASN A 382 -21.39 -37.25 44.41
N ALA A 383 -20.63 -37.62 45.41
CA ALA A 383 -19.22 -37.29 45.54
C ALA A 383 -18.41 -37.74 44.31
N LYS A 384 -18.61 -39.00 43.89
CA LYS A 384 -17.99 -39.53 42.67
C LYS A 384 -18.35 -38.74 41.43
N LYS A 385 -19.62 -38.36 41.27
CA LYS A 385 -20.09 -37.51 40.14
C LYS A 385 -19.38 -36.17 40.13
N TYR A 386 -19.13 -35.54 41.28
CA TYR A 386 -18.38 -34.30 41.39
C TYR A 386 -16.89 -34.50 41.09
N PHE A 387 -16.27 -35.57 41.58
CA PHE A 387 -14.87 -35.88 41.26
C PHE A 387 -14.67 -36.19 39.76
N ASP A 388 -15.60 -36.90 39.12
CA ASP A 388 -15.56 -37.18 37.70
C ASP A 388 -15.64 -35.84 36.89
N ARG A 389 -16.48 -34.93 37.34
CA ARG A 389 -16.62 -33.59 36.73
C ARG A 389 -15.35 -32.75 36.94
N TYR A 390 -14.77 -32.77 38.13
CA TYR A 390 -13.47 -32.17 38.42
C TYR A 390 -12.37 -32.75 37.53
N GLY A 391 -12.25 -34.06 37.43
CA GLY A 391 -11.24 -34.74 36.62
C GLY A 391 -11.37 -34.40 35.14
N LYS A 392 -12.61 -34.30 34.63
CA LYS A 392 -12.86 -33.84 33.23
C LYS A 392 -12.39 -32.40 33.02
N LEU A 393 -12.79 -31.48 33.91
CA LEU A 393 -12.40 -30.09 33.81
C LEU A 393 -10.90 -29.86 33.99
N LYS A 394 -10.24 -30.60 34.88
CA LYS A 394 -8.78 -30.58 35.07
C LYS A 394 -8.04 -30.94 33.78
N ARG A 395 -8.39 -32.06 33.15
CA ARG A 395 -7.81 -32.49 31.86
C ARG A 395 -8.06 -31.47 30.76
N THR A 396 -9.28 -30.91 30.74
CA THR A 396 -9.63 -29.85 29.78
C THR A 396 -8.78 -28.58 29.99
N TYR A 397 -8.58 -28.17 31.27
CA TYR A 397 -7.71 -27.03 31.59
C TYR A 397 -6.27 -27.24 31.14
N GLU A 398 -5.68 -28.40 31.41
CA GLU A 398 -4.31 -28.73 31.01
C GLU A 398 -4.15 -28.69 29.48
N ALA A 399 -5.06 -29.32 28.75
CA ALA A 399 -5.07 -29.33 27.29
C ALA A 399 -5.27 -27.94 26.71
N LEU A 400 -6.27 -27.15 27.19
CA LEU A 400 -6.55 -25.81 26.72
C LEU A 400 -5.43 -24.83 27.06
N SER A 401 -4.78 -24.97 28.23
CA SER A 401 -3.65 -24.13 28.63
C SER A 401 -2.49 -24.23 27.62
N THR A 402 -2.20 -25.44 27.13
CA THR A 402 -1.18 -25.67 26.10
C THR A 402 -1.63 -25.13 24.75
N LEU A 403 -2.84 -25.49 24.30
CA LEU A 403 -3.39 -25.02 23.02
C LEU A 403 -3.52 -23.51 22.93
N THR A 404 -3.87 -22.83 24.03
CA THR A 404 -3.99 -21.37 24.08
C THR A 404 -2.62 -20.71 23.90
N LYS A 405 -1.56 -21.25 24.50
CA LYS A 405 -0.18 -20.76 24.31
C LYS A 405 0.28 -20.92 22.85
N GLU A 406 0.00 -22.09 22.25
CA GLU A 406 0.33 -22.34 20.84
C GLU A 406 -0.43 -21.39 19.90
N THR A 407 -1.74 -21.20 20.15
CA THR A 407 -2.56 -20.29 19.33
C THR A 407 -2.14 -18.84 19.49
N PHE A 408 -1.71 -18.43 20.70
CA PHE A 408 -1.15 -17.10 20.92
C PHE A 408 0.17 -16.89 20.16
N ALA A 409 1.06 -17.88 20.17
CA ALA A 409 2.31 -17.82 19.41
C ALA A 409 2.05 -17.76 17.89
N GLU A 410 1.02 -18.49 17.41
CA GLU A 410 0.59 -18.41 16.02
C GLU A 410 0.04 -17.01 15.66
N LEU A 411 -0.78 -16.42 16.52
CA LEU A 411 -1.33 -15.08 16.35
C LEU A 411 -0.21 -14.04 16.29
N SER A 412 0.72 -14.08 17.24
CA SER A 412 1.87 -13.16 17.29
C SER A 412 2.75 -13.27 16.05
N HIS A 413 2.96 -14.48 15.53
CA HIS A 413 3.69 -14.68 14.28
C HIS A 413 2.95 -14.08 13.07
N LEU A 414 1.64 -14.28 12.94
CA LEU A 414 0.85 -13.68 11.87
C LEU A 414 0.84 -12.15 11.94
N GLU A 415 0.82 -11.57 13.14
CA GLU A 415 0.98 -10.13 13.33
C GLU A 415 2.35 -9.63 12.87
N SER A 416 3.43 -10.39 13.12
CA SER A 416 4.77 -10.03 12.64
C SER A 416 4.88 -10.08 11.11
N VAL A 417 4.25 -11.08 10.46
CA VAL A 417 4.17 -11.15 9.00
C VAL A 417 3.34 -9.99 8.42
N SER A 418 2.23 -9.62 9.08
CA SER A 418 1.45 -8.43 8.70
C SER A 418 2.29 -7.15 8.78
N ASN A 419 3.07 -6.98 9.85
CA ASN A 419 3.99 -5.86 9.99
C ASN A 419 5.08 -5.86 8.91
N ALA A 420 5.64 -7.03 8.57
CA ALA A 420 6.61 -7.18 7.48
C ALA A 420 6.05 -6.74 6.12
N LEU A 421 4.76 -7.02 5.83
CA LEU A 421 4.08 -6.54 4.62
C LEU A 421 3.92 -5.02 4.58
N GLU A 422 3.86 -4.33 5.72
CA GLU A 422 3.85 -2.86 5.80
C GLU A 422 5.24 -2.24 5.58
N ILE A 423 6.30 -2.95 5.97
CA ILE A 423 7.69 -2.52 5.87
C ILE A 423 8.30 -2.82 4.48
N ALA A 424 7.75 -3.79 3.75
CA ALA A 424 8.26 -4.23 2.46
C ALA A 424 8.43 -3.07 1.47
N ARG A 425 9.62 -2.95 0.86
CA ARG A 425 10.00 -1.86 -0.06
C ARG A 425 10.20 -2.32 -1.51
N ASP A 426 10.46 -3.61 -1.73
CA ASP A 426 10.71 -4.17 -3.04
C ASP A 426 10.10 -5.58 -3.22
N GLU A 427 10.23 -6.12 -4.44
CA GLU A 427 9.69 -7.44 -4.77
C GLU A 427 10.44 -8.59 -4.09
N ASN A 428 11.72 -8.40 -3.75
CA ASN A 428 12.49 -9.41 -3.04
C ASN A 428 11.99 -9.53 -1.60
N ASP A 429 11.57 -8.41 -0.98
CA ASP A 429 10.92 -8.40 0.33
C ASP A 429 9.63 -9.24 0.29
N LEU A 430 8.76 -9.00 -0.70
CA LEU A 430 7.52 -9.76 -0.87
C LEU A 430 7.78 -11.24 -1.15
N ALA A 431 8.84 -11.56 -1.90
CA ALA A 431 9.22 -12.95 -2.18
C ALA A 431 9.68 -13.69 -0.92
N MET A 432 10.42 -13.02 -0.03
CA MET A 432 10.83 -13.59 1.26
C MET A 432 9.62 -13.82 2.19
N ILE A 433 8.71 -12.85 2.26
CA ILE A 433 7.47 -12.99 3.04
C ILE A 433 6.60 -14.14 2.49
N LYS A 434 6.50 -14.26 1.17
CA LYS A 434 5.78 -15.37 0.52
C LYS A 434 6.39 -16.73 0.86
N GLU A 435 7.71 -16.84 0.85
CA GLU A 435 8.40 -18.09 1.22
C GLU A 435 8.14 -18.43 2.69
N GLU A 436 8.15 -17.44 3.60
CA GLU A 436 7.80 -17.61 5.01
C GLU A 436 6.35 -18.14 5.18
N LEU A 437 5.39 -17.57 4.44
CA LEU A 437 3.99 -18.05 4.45
C LEU A 437 3.86 -19.49 3.95
N ILE A 438 4.68 -19.90 2.98
CA ILE A 438 4.73 -21.26 2.47
C ILE A 438 5.36 -22.21 3.51
N GLU A 439 6.50 -21.87 4.10
CA GLU A 439 7.18 -22.66 5.13
C GLU A 439 6.31 -22.84 6.38
N CYS A 440 5.56 -21.80 6.75
CA CYS A 440 4.62 -21.86 7.88
C CYS A 440 3.25 -22.45 7.52
N SER A 441 3.08 -23.00 6.30
CA SER A 441 1.86 -23.68 5.83
C SER A 441 0.60 -22.80 5.71
N TYR A 442 0.75 -21.49 5.61
CA TYR A 442 -0.37 -20.56 5.31
C TYR A 442 -0.69 -20.50 3.81
N MET A 443 0.26 -20.91 2.96
CA MET A 443 0.10 -20.98 1.51
C MET A 443 0.58 -22.33 0.97
N LYS A 444 -0.07 -22.80 -0.09
CA LYS A 444 0.44 -23.95 -0.86
C LYS A 444 1.49 -23.48 -1.87
N ARG A 445 2.56 -24.27 -2.04
CA ARG A 445 3.55 -24.03 -3.11
C ARG A 445 2.92 -24.40 -4.45
N HIS A 446 2.60 -23.42 -5.30
CA HIS A 446 2.14 -23.65 -6.66
C HIS A 446 3.32 -23.66 -7.63
N GLY A 447 3.45 -24.75 -8.41
CA GLY A 447 4.42 -24.88 -9.51
C GLY A 447 5.64 -25.74 -9.20
N ARG A 448 5.99 -26.64 -10.15
CA ARG A 448 7.24 -27.41 -10.15
C ARG A 448 8.42 -26.50 -10.46
N ASN A 449 9.37 -26.46 -9.56
CA ASN A 449 10.76 -26.04 -9.75
C ASN A 449 11.02 -24.78 -10.62
N GLN A 450 10.99 -23.61 -10.00
CA GLN A 450 11.96 -22.60 -10.37
C GLN A 450 12.59 -22.04 -9.09
N LYS A 451 13.74 -22.59 -8.70
CA LYS A 451 14.71 -21.87 -7.89
C LYS A 451 15.26 -20.74 -8.78
N LYS A 452 14.47 -19.68 -9.02
CA LYS A 452 15.06 -18.42 -9.43
C LYS A 452 15.95 -17.96 -8.29
N ARG A 453 17.22 -17.71 -8.58
CA ARG A 453 18.09 -16.89 -7.76
C ARG A 453 17.47 -15.48 -7.78
N GLN A 454 16.47 -15.24 -6.94
CA GLN A 454 16.03 -13.90 -6.61
C GLN A 454 17.14 -13.28 -5.77
N GLY A 455 17.47 -12.02 -6.06
CA GLY A 455 18.42 -11.28 -5.24
C GLY A 455 17.95 -11.33 -3.79
N LYS A 456 18.85 -11.55 -2.84
CA LYS A 456 18.51 -11.49 -1.42
C LYS A 456 18.17 -10.04 -1.09
N SER A 457 17.00 -9.80 -0.51
CA SER A 457 16.69 -8.51 0.10
C SER A 457 17.67 -8.24 1.25
N LYS A 458 18.17 -7.01 1.33
CA LYS A 458 19.06 -6.56 2.43
C LYS A 458 18.23 -5.92 3.54
N PRO A 459 18.65 -6.02 4.82
CA PRO A 459 18.05 -5.25 5.92
C PRO A 459 18.23 -3.75 5.69
N LEU A 460 17.42 -2.94 6.36
CA LEU A 460 17.61 -1.48 6.34
C LEU A 460 18.86 -1.14 7.13
N HIS A 461 19.61 -0.13 6.66
CA HIS A 461 20.86 0.30 7.25
C HIS A 461 20.79 1.78 7.61
N TYR A 462 21.06 2.09 8.88
CA TYR A 462 21.08 3.44 9.43
C TYR A 462 22.43 3.72 10.09
N ILE A 463 22.77 5.00 10.22
CA ILE A 463 23.88 5.46 11.05
C ILE A 463 23.31 6.36 12.14
N SER A 464 23.70 6.10 13.40
CA SER A 464 23.36 6.97 14.52
C SER A 464 24.08 8.31 14.42
N SER A 465 23.62 9.30 15.17
CA SER A 465 24.29 10.61 15.27
C SER A 465 25.72 10.51 15.80
N ASP A 466 26.05 9.43 16.52
CA ASP A 466 27.38 9.14 17.05
C ASP A 466 28.22 8.25 16.13
N GLY A 467 27.72 7.92 14.91
CA GLY A 467 28.44 7.16 13.88
C GLY A 467 28.31 5.64 13.98
N PHE A 468 27.46 5.10 14.85
CA PHE A 468 27.25 3.66 14.96
C PHE A 468 26.32 3.12 13.88
N HIS A 469 26.65 1.97 13.32
CA HIS A 469 25.83 1.29 12.32
C HIS A 469 24.67 0.52 12.97
N MET A 470 23.46 0.81 12.51
CA MET A 470 22.21 0.22 12.99
C MET A 470 21.52 -0.50 11.83
N TYR A 471 21.11 -1.75 12.05
CA TYR A 471 20.46 -2.59 11.03
C TYR A 471 19.08 -3.02 11.48
N VAL A 472 18.09 -2.88 10.58
CA VAL A 472 16.69 -3.19 10.87
C VAL A 472 16.21 -4.30 9.94
N GLY A 473 15.68 -5.37 10.49
CA GLY A 473 15.10 -6.48 9.72
C GLY A 473 13.73 -6.13 9.16
N LYS A 474 13.51 -6.39 7.86
CA LYS A 474 12.24 -6.13 7.18
C LYS A 474 11.24 -7.28 7.27
N ASN A 475 11.69 -8.47 7.65
CA ASN A 475 10.88 -9.68 7.81
C ASN A 475 11.51 -10.62 8.83
N ASN A 476 10.80 -11.69 9.19
CA ASN A 476 11.24 -12.60 10.24
C ASN A 476 12.50 -13.40 9.89
N PHE A 477 12.75 -13.70 8.61
CA PHE A 477 14.01 -14.33 8.20
C PHE A 477 15.20 -13.40 8.39
N GLN A 478 15.04 -12.11 8.05
CA GLN A 478 16.07 -11.09 8.30
C GLN A 478 16.26 -10.84 9.80
N ASN A 479 15.19 -10.82 10.59
CA ASN A 479 15.27 -10.71 12.04
C ASN A 479 16.14 -11.82 12.64
N ASP A 480 15.95 -13.06 12.19
CA ASP A 480 16.78 -14.21 12.59
C ASP A 480 18.23 -14.07 12.10
N GLU A 481 18.42 -13.70 10.82
CA GLU A 481 19.77 -13.53 10.24
C GLU A 481 20.56 -12.46 10.98
N LEU A 482 19.93 -11.30 11.25
CA LEU A 482 20.54 -10.21 12.01
C LEU A 482 20.91 -10.64 13.44
N SER A 483 19.97 -11.29 14.16
CA SER A 483 20.17 -11.61 15.57
C SER A 483 21.11 -12.78 15.80
N PHE A 484 21.15 -13.79 14.92
CA PHE A 484 21.87 -15.04 15.19
C PHE A 484 23.06 -15.31 14.28
N LYS A 485 23.18 -14.63 13.11
CA LYS A 485 24.30 -14.82 12.19
C LYS A 485 25.15 -13.58 12.02
N PHE A 486 24.52 -12.39 11.96
CA PHE A 486 25.19 -11.12 11.70
C PHE A 486 25.73 -10.43 12.95
N ALA A 487 24.94 -10.43 14.04
CA ALA A 487 25.30 -9.77 15.28
C ALA A 487 26.33 -10.59 16.09
N ASN A 488 27.34 -9.91 16.62
CA ASN A 488 28.30 -10.44 17.59
C ASN A 488 27.69 -10.45 19.00
N GLY A 489 28.26 -11.20 19.92
CA GLY A 489 27.73 -11.38 21.30
C GLY A 489 27.55 -10.08 22.09
N LYS A 490 28.38 -9.06 21.86
CA LYS A 490 28.33 -7.75 22.52
C LYS A 490 27.47 -6.71 21.79
N ASP A 491 27.08 -6.95 20.53
CA ASP A 491 26.21 -6.04 19.80
C ASP A 491 24.86 -5.91 20.51
N MET A 492 24.27 -4.72 20.44
CA MET A 492 23.01 -4.43 21.12
C MET A 492 21.82 -4.77 20.21
N TRP A 493 20.84 -5.43 20.77
CA TRP A 493 19.57 -5.80 20.13
C TRP A 493 18.42 -5.02 20.77
N PHE A 494 17.49 -4.53 19.93
CA PHE A 494 16.30 -3.78 20.34
C PHE A 494 15.06 -4.36 19.66
N HIS A 495 13.93 -4.35 20.38
CA HIS A 495 12.63 -4.77 19.85
C HIS A 495 11.49 -4.13 20.65
N ALA A 496 10.38 -3.80 19.97
CA ALA A 496 9.18 -3.28 20.62
C ALA A 496 8.55 -4.36 21.53
N LYS A 497 8.33 -4.01 22.79
CA LYS A 497 7.92 -4.95 23.84
C LYS A 497 6.49 -5.46 23.62
N LYS A 498 6.30 -6.76 23.68
CA LYS A 498 5.00 -7.45 23.59
C LYS A 498 4.17 -7.12 22.34
N MET A 499 4.78 -6.69 21.26
CA MET A 499 4.11 -6.43 19.99
C MET A 499 4.96 -6.86 18.81
N ALA A 500 4.32 -7.04 17.64
CA ALA A 500 5.02 -7.35 16.41
C ALA A 500 5.91 -6.17 15.96
N GLY A 501 7.15 -6.47 15.57
CA GLY A 501 8.13 -5.46 15.17
C GLY A 501 9.40 -6.06 14.58
N SER A 502 10.28 -5.19 14.13
CA SER A 502 11.59 -5.53 13.61
C SER A 502 12.62 -5.69 14.72
N HIS A 503 13.58 -6.60 14.51
CA HIS A 503 14.80 -6.61 15.29
C HIS A 503 15.71 -5.49 14.78
N VAL A 504 16.23 -4.69 15.69
CA VAL A 504 17.25 -3.67 15.41
C VAL A 504 18.55 -4.11 16.05
N ILE A 505 19.63 -4.17 15.28
CA ILE A 505 20.98 -4.50 15.75
C ILE A 505 21.87 -3.28 15.62
N VAL A 506 22.48 -2.87 16.72
CA VAL A 506 23.52 -1.84 16.73
C VAL A 506 24.89 -2.51 16.84
N LYS A 507 25.76 -2.27 15.87
CA LYS A 507 27.11 -2.81 15.85
C LYS A 507 28.00 -2.01 16.79
N LEU A 508 28.50 -2.63 17.85
CA LEU A 508 29.38 -1.99 18.84
C LEU A 508 30.79 -1.72 18.26
N GLY A 509 31.24 -2.53 17.28
CA GLY A 509 32.56 -2.37 16.67
C GLY A 509 33.68 -2.57 17.69
N THR A 510 34.57 -1.57 17.79
CA THR A 510 35.70 -1.54 18.75
C THR A 510 35.35 -0.80 20.04
N ALA A 511 34.18 -0.19 20.15
CA ALA A 511 33.74 0.54 21.34
C ALA A 511 33.43 -0.43 22.48
N ASN A 512 33.57 0.06 23.71
CA ASN A 512 33.23 -0.72 24.91
C ASN A 512 31.75 -0.60 25.26
N GLU A 513 31.13 0.55 24.96
CA GLU A 513 29.74 0.89 25.28
C GLU A 513 29.17 1.85 24.22
N LEU A 514 27.85 1.87 24.06
CA LEU A 514 27.16 2.81 23.19
C LEU A 514 26.81 4.09 23.95
N PRO A 515 26.85 5.28 23.30
CA PRO A 515 26.31 6.52 23.85
C PRO A 515 24.78 6.45 24.05
N ASP A 516 24.25 7.15 25.05
CA ASP A 516 22.82 7.22 25.37
C ASP A 516 21.97 7.60 24.15
N ARG A 517 22.43 8.56 23.36
CA ARG A 517 21.75 9.00 22.14
C ARG A 517 21.60 7.88 21.12
N THR A 518 22.62 7.04 20.95
CA THR A 518 22.56 5.87 20.06
C THR A 518 21.56 4.85 20.59
N TYR A 519 21.42 4.64 21.91
CA TYR A 519 20.36 3.80 22.50
C TYR A 519 18.97 4.35 22.15
N GLU A 520 18.74 5.65 22.30
CA GLU A 520 17.47 6.29 21.97
C GLU A 520 17.13 6.16 20.48
N GLU A 521 18.08 6.44 19.59
CA GLU A 521 17.88 6.35 18.13
C GLU A 521 17.58 4.91 17.69
N ALA A 522 18.28 3.91 18.24
CA ALA A 522 18.00 2.51 17.97
C ALA A 522 16.62 2.07 18.49
N ALA A 523 16.22 2.56 19.66
CA ALA A 523 14.89 2.30 20.20
C ALA A 523 13.78 2.98 19.37
N ARG A 524 14.00 4.20 18.88
CA ARG A 524 13.09 4.87 17.93
C ARG A 524 12.91 4.06 16.65
N LEU A 525 13.98 3.50 16.09
CA LEU A 525 13.90 2.59 14.94
C LEU A 525 13.07 1.35 15.28
N ALA A 526 13.30 0.70 16.42
CA ALA A 526 12.51 -0.46 16.84
C ALA A 526 11.02 -0.12 17.03
N ALA A 527 10.71 1.04 17.61
CA ALA A 527 9.35 1.55 17.77
C ALA A 527 8.70 1.86 16.42
N HIS A 528 9.41 2.53 15.51
CA HIS A 528 8.92 2.91 14.18
C HIS A 528 8.60 1.70 13.30
N TYR A 529 9.45 0.66 13.34
CA TYR A 529 9.26 -0.57 12.56
C TYR A 529 8.47 -1.64 13.33
N SER A 530 7.51 -1.20 14.15
CA SER A 530 6.61 -2.05 14.92
C SER A 530 5.14 -1.69 14.66
N LYS A 531 4.24 -2.53 15.18
CA LYS A 531 2.79 -2.25 15.20
C LYS A 531 2.46 -0.95 15.98
N GLY A 532 3.37 -0.49 16.84
CA GLY A 532 3.26 0.74 17.62
C GLY A 532 3.63 2.03 16.90
N LYS A 533 3.95 1.99 15.60
CA LYS A 533 4.41 3.14 14.81
C LYS A 533 3.58 4.43 14.97
N ASN A 534 2.27 4.31 15.14
CA ASN A 534 1.35 5.45 15.25
C ASN A 534 0.99 5.78 16.71
N ALA A 535 1.57 5.08 17.68
CA ALA A 535 1.36 5.37 19.10
C ALA A 535 2.23 6.56 19.52
N PRO A 536 1.80 7.39 20.49
CA PRO A 536 2.61 8.52 20.97
C PRO A 536 3.91 8.07 21.63
N LYS A 537 3.90 6.91 22.28
CA LYS A 537 5.10 6.27 22.87
C LYS A 537 5.00 4.77 22.81
N VAL A 538 6.14 4.09 22.65
CA VAL A 538 6.28 2.63 22.56
C VAL A 538 7.32 2.18 23.58
N GLU A 539 7.02 1.14 24.35
CA GLU A 539 7.99 0.47 25.21
C GLU A 539 8.87 -0.44 24.36
N VAL A 540 10.19 -0.26 24.42
CA VAL A 540 11.19 -1.01 23.66
C VAL A 540 12.13 -1.72 24.63
N ASP A 541 12.24 -3.04 24.47
CA ASP A 541 13.22 -3.85 25.20
C ASP A 541 14.54 -3.86 24.44
N TYR A 542 15.65 -3.81 25.18
CA TYR A 542 16.99 -3.91 24.62
C TYR A 542 17.92 -4.73 25.50
N THR A 543 18.83 -5.45 24.86
CA THR A 543 19.81 -6.29 25.56
C THR A 543 20.98 -6.62 24.64
N GLU A 544 22.07 -7.12 25.20
CA GLU A 544 23.15 -7.66 24.39
C GLU A 544 22.71 -8.93 23.65
N ARG A 545 23.17 -9.12 22.42
CA ARG A 545 22.85 -10.28 21.59
C ARG A 545 23.11 -11.62 22.29
N ARG A 546 24.14 -11.73 23.13
CA ARG A 546 24.45 -12.97 23.85
C ARG A 546 23.33 -13.45 24.77
N ASN A 547 22.43 -12.57 25.19
CA ASN A 547 21.28 -12.88 26.04
C ASN A 547 20.07 -13.43 25.25
N LEU A 548 20.13 -13.42 23.92
CA LEU A 548 19.07 -13.94 23.07
C LEU A 548 19.24 -15.45 22.85
N LYS A 549 18.13 -16.17 22.95
CA LYS A 549 18.04 -17.60 22.61
C LYS A 549 16.89 -17.84 21.65
N LYS A 550 17.09 -18.74 20.69
CA LYS A 550 16.02 -19.25 19.82
C LYS A 550 15.61 -20.63 20.32
N PRO A 551 14.34 -20.83 20.77
CA PRO A 551 13.85 -22.14 21.15
C PRO A 551 13.87 -23.12 19.97
N PRO A 552 14.09 -24.42 20.20
CA PRO A 552 13.94 -25.44 19.16
C PRO A 552 12.57 -25.35 18.50
N GLN A 553 12.51 -25.47 17.17
CA GLN A 553 11.26 -25.42 16.37
C GLN A 553 10.48 -24.09 16.46
N ALA A 554 11.06 -23.03 17.03
CA ALA A 554 10.43 -21.72 17.02
C ALA A 554 10.30 -21.17 15.60
N LYS A 555 9.18 -20.50 15.33
CA LYS A 555 8.94 -19.79 14.06
C LYS A 555 10.02 -18.74 13.79
N PRO A 556 10.26 -18.36 12.52
CA PRO A 556 11.18 -17.28 12.20
C PRO A 556 10.85 -15.99 12.98
N GLY A 557 11.87 -15.25 13.40
CA GLY A 557 11.73 -14.00 14.15
C GLY A 557 11.42 -14.15 15.64
N TYR A 558 11.12 -15.35 16.13
CA TYR A 558 10.82 -15.55 17.55
C TYR A 558 12.09 -15.75 18.37
N VAL A 559 12.24 -14.97 19.44
CA VAL A 559 13.38 -15.01 20.38
C VAL A 559 12.89 -14.97 21.81
N ILE A 560 13.66 -15.55 22.72
CA ILE A 560 13.50 -15.41 24.17
C ILE A 560 14.75 -14.80 24.77
N TYR A 561 14.56 -13.96 25.78
CA TYR A 561 15.63 -13.33 26.57
C TYR A 561 15.18 -13.24 28.03
N HIS A 562 16.12 -13.31 28.95
CA HIS A 562 15.83 -13.31 30.39
C HIS A 562 16.37 -12.08 31.09
N THR A 563 17.33 -11.39 30.46
CA THR A 563 17.93 -10.17 30.98
C THR A 563 17.79 -9.08 29.94
N ASN A 564 17.04 -8.03 30.25
CA ASN A 564 16.83 -6.90 29.36
C ASN A 564 16.59 -5.63 30.16
N TYR A 565 16.79 -4.52 29.50
CA TYR A 565 16.32 -3.21 29.91
C TYR A 565 15.14 -2.79 29.03
N SER A 566 14.33 -1.85 29.49
CA SER A 566 13.20 -1.31 28.73
C SER A 566 13.25 0.21 28.79
N MET A 567 12.91 0.85 27.69
CA MET A 567 12.71 2.30 27.61
C MET A 567 11.41 2.63 26.92
N LEU A 568 10.82 3.76 27.27
CA LEU A 568 9.60 4.30 26.66
C LEU A 568 9.97 5.44 25.72
N ILE A 569 9.82 5.25 24.42
CA ILE A 569 10.30 6.15 23.37
C ILE A 569 9.20 6.50 22.37
N ASP A 570 9.28 7.67 21.74
CA ASP A 570 8.45 8.02 20.58
C ASP A 570 8.98 7.32 19.31
N PRO A 571 8.11 6.97 18.35
CA PRO A 571 8.49 6.28 17.11
C PRO A 571 9.01 7.23 16.00
N ASP A 572 9.37 8.47 16.33
CA ASP A 572 9.87 9.44 15.37
C ASP A 572 11.34 9.15 15.02
N ILE A 573 11.59 8.92 13.75
CA ILE A 573 12.94 8.67 13.19
C ILE A 573 13.48 9.86 12.39
N SER A 574 12.81 11.02 12.46
CA SER A 574 13.29 12.25 11.82
C SER A 574 14.68 12.62 12.38
N GLY A 575 15.63 12.78 11.48
CA GLY A 575 17.03 13.06 11.84
C GLY A 575 17.96 11.83 11.91
N ILE A 576 17.45 10.60 11.89
CA ILE A 576 18.29 9.39 11.79
C ILE A 576 18.60 9.12 10.32
N LYS A 577 19.89 9.08 9.98
CA LYS A 577 20.31 8.95 8.58
C LYS A 577 20.22 7.51 8.10
N GLU A 578 19.35 7.26 7.11
CA GLU A 578 19.34 6.01 6.36
C GLU A 578 20.45 6.01 5.31
N ILE A 579 21.19 4.90 5.20
CA ILE A 579 22.19 4.69 4.15
C ILE A 579 21.51 3.90 3.04
N SER A 580 21.34 4.55 1.89
CA SER A 580 20.99 3.84 0.66
C SER A 580 22.25 3.13 0.18
N ASP A 581 22.33 1.82 0.28
CA ASP A 581 23.30 1.05 -0.49
C ASP A 581 22.94 1.24 -1.98
N LEU A 582 23.76 2.00 -2.70
CA LEU A 582 23.73 2.14 -4.16
C LEU A 582 23.96 0.78 -4.85
#